data_ef405ff367f82f665a28f984253e6611
#
_entry.id   ef405ff367f82f665a28f984253e6611
#
_cell.length_a   1.000
_cell.length_b   1.000
_cell.length_c   1.000
_cell.angle_alpha   90.00
_cell.angle_beta   90.00
_cell.angle_gamma   90.00
#
_symmetry.space_group_name_H-M   'P 1'
#
loop_
_entity.id
_entity.type
_entity.pdbx_description
1 polymer ?
#
loop_
_entity_poly.entity_id
_entity_poly.type
_entity_poly.pdbx_seq_one_letter_code
_entity_poly.pdbx_strand_id
1 'polypeptide(L)'
;MSIHADEPQPVSAPPLRPDQPPPLCDYEGSAYRVEFWTGARAFEDLAERHALRALLPPQGARVVEIGAGFGRLADLYAGYSQVILVEPALSMLRQAQERLAQDPRFVFVRANVYDLPLQDQTLDTVVMVRVLHHLVNVPQALTELRRIVRPGGVFVLEFANKRNIKSILRFALRRQAWSPYAPEPYEFAPLNFDFHPAWVLAQLRRVGFAVPREVAVSHFRAGFFKRRWSAARLAALDGVLQRYASRLQLAPSIFVQAQVPPTAASAPATDLFRCPACHHTDLAVTPAALTCRACGQVWPQRDG
;
A
#
# COMPACT_ATOMS: atom_id res chain seq x y z
N MET A 1 42.85 10.75 -6.21
CA MET A 1 42.43 9.48 -5.61
C MET A 1 40.90 9.42 -5.69
N SER A 2 40.37 8.69 -6.69
CA SER A 2 38.93 8.57 -6.94
C SER A 2 38.36 7.51 -6.00
N ILE A 3 37.54 7.94 -5.05
CA ILE A 3 36.74 7.01 -4.25
C ILE A 3 35.52 6.64 -5.11
N HIS A 4 35.66 5.57 -5.88
CA HIS A 4 34.50 4.86 -6.41
C HIS A 4 33.84 4.17 -5.21
N ALA A 5 32.78 4.76 -4.69
CA ALA A 5 31.86 4.02 -3.84
C ALA A 5 31.24 2.93 -4.72
N ASP A 6 31.49 1.67 -4.39
CA ASP A 6 30.83 0.53 -4.99
C ASP A 6 29.30 0.74 -4.89
N GLU A 7 28.66 1.05 -6.03
CA GLU A 7 27.21 0.97 -6.11
C GLU A 7 26.87 -0.55 -6.03
N PRO A 8 26.01 -0.95 -5.10
CA PRO A 8 25.57 -2.34 -5.04
C PRO A 8 24.98 -2.71 -6.40
N GLN A 9 25.49 -3.77 -6.99
CA GLN A 9 24.94 -4.34 -8.22
C GLN A 9 23.47 -4.70 -7.97
N PRO A 10 22.56 -4.51 -8.95
CA PRO A 10 21.18 -4.91 -8.80
C PRO A 10 21.11 -6.41 -8.50
N VAL A 11 20.75 -6.75 -7.28
CA VAL A 11 20.49 -8.12 -6.89
C VAL A 11 19.14 -8.47 -7.53
N SER A 12 19.18 -9.25 -8.61
CA SER A 12 17.96 -9.77 -9.20
C SER A 12 17.27 -10.67 -8.18
N ALA A 13 16.01 -10.38 -7.88
CA ALA A 13 15.20 -11.28 -7.08
C ALA A 13 15.26 -12.70 -7.67
N PRO A 14 15.32 -13.75 -6.84
CA PRO A 14 15.32 -15.12 -7.34
C PRO A 14 14.07 -15.35 -8.22
N PRO A 15 14.17 -16.14 -9.29
CA PRO A 15 13.03 -16.42 -10.15
C PRO A 15 11.89 -17.00 -9.31
N LEU A 16 10.69 -16.44 -9.47
CA LEU A 16 9.49 -16.91 -8.78
C LEU A 16 9.24 -18.36 -9.15
N ARG A 17 9.18 -19.24 -8.15
CA ARG A 17 8.78 -20.63 -8.36
C ARG A 17 7.26 -20.70 -8.41
N PRO A 18 6.66 -21.38 -9.40
CA PRO A 18 5.20 -21.44 -9.56
C PRO A 18 4.46 -22.05 -8.36
N ASP A 19 5.15 -22.88 -7.59
CA ASP A 19 4.66 -23.67 -6.46
C ASP A 19 4.86 -22.99 -5.09
N GLN A 20 5.49 -21.82 -5.05
CA GLN A 20 5.74 -21.08 -3.80
C GLN A 20 5.11 -19.69 -3.85
N PRO A 21 4.51 -19.23 -2.73
CA PRO A 21 4.04 -17.86 -2.66
C PRO A 21 5.21 -16.89 -2.83
N PRO A 22 5.00 -15.74 -3.50
CA PRO A 22 6.04 -14.73 -3.64
C PRO A 22 6.60 -14.32 -2.28
N PRO A 23 7.92 -14.09 -2.17
CA PRO A 23 8.53 -13.65 -0.91
C PRO A 23 7.97 -12.30 -0.48
N LEU A 24 7.84 -12.12 0.83
CA LEU A 24 7.45 -10.87 1.48
C LEU A 24 8.64 -10.25 2.20
N CYS A 25 8.66 -8.93 2.27
CA CYS A 25 9.54 -8.23 3.18
C CYS A 25 9.09 -8.51 4.63
N ASP A 26 9.99 -9.06 5.44
CA ASP A 26 9.65 -9.45 6.81
C ASP A 26 9.92 -8.29 7.77
N TYR A 27 8.86 -7.82 8.42
CA TYR A 27 8.90 -6.80 9.47
C TYR A 27 8.65 -7.39 10.86
N GLU A 28 8.61 -8.72 11.01
CA GLU A 28 8.36 -9.36 12.30
C GLU A 28 9.44 -8.99 13.32
N GLY A 29 9.02 -8.49 14.48
CA GLY A 29 9.93 -8.04 15.54
C GLY A 29 10.75 -6.78 15.24
N SER A 30 10.53 -6.12 14.11
CA SER A 30 11.28 -4.93 13.74
C SER A 30 10.90 -3.70 14.59
N ALA A 31 11.87 -2.84 14.85
CA ALA A 31 11.65 -1.54 15.50
C ALA A 31 11.12 -0.46 14.51
N TYR A 32 10.50 -0.86 13.41
CA TYR A 32 10.04 0.00 12.31
C TYR A 32 9.27 1.24 12.76
N ARG A 33 8.36 1.10 13.73
CA ARG A 33 7.59 2.22 14.28
C ARG A 33 8.51 3.29 14.88
N VAL A 34 9.50 2.87 15.69
CA VAL A 34 10.37 3.78 16.42
C VAL A 34 11.47 4.33 15.50
N GLU A 35 12.13 3.48 14.75
CA GLU A 35 13.26 3.87 13.90
C GLU A 35 12.84 4.67 12.67
N PHE A 36 11.70 4.33 12.10
CA PHE A 36 11.28 4.91 10.82
C PHE A 36 10.36 6.13 10.98
N TRP A 37 9.47 6.14 11.99
CA TRP A 37 8.42 7.17 12.09
C TRP A 37 8.65 8.21 13.19
N THR A 38 9.60 8.01 14.11
CA THR A 38 9.90 9.01 15.13
C THR A 38 10.75 10.17 14.56
N GLY A 39 10.18 11.38 14.57
CA GLY A 39 10.87 12.64 14.32
C GLY A 39 11.29 12.91 12.87
N ALA A 40 12.14 12.09 12.27
CA ALA A 40 12.75 12.33 10.97
C ALA A 40 11.78 12.32 9.77
N ARG A 41 10.58 11.74 9.92
CA ARG A 41 9.59 11.57 8.84
C ARG A 41 8.25 12.28 9.06
N ALA A 42 8.21 13.20 9.98
CA ALA A 42 6.99 13.99 10.24
C ALA A 42 6.49 14.75 8.99
N PHE A 43 7.41 15.23 8.15
CA PHE A 43 7.05 15.86 6.88
C PHE A 43 6.37 14.86 5.92
N GLU A 44 6.98 13.69 5.73
CA GLU A 44 6.44 12.64 4.86
C GLU A 44 5.06 12.17 5.32
N ASP A 45 4.87 11.96 6.63
CA ASP A 45 3.59 11.56 7.20
C ASP A 45 2.49 12.60 6.91
N LEU A 46 2.78 13.87 7.16
CA LEU A 46 1.84 14.96 6.90
C LEU A 46 1.52 15.10 5.39
N ALA A 47 2.52 15.00 4.52
CA ALA A 47 2.34 15.11 3.08
C ALA A 47 1.51 13.94 2.51
N GLU A 48 1.74 12.71 2.99
CA GLU A 48 0.95 11.52 2.64
C GLU A 48 -0.50 11.66 3.10
N ARG A 49 -0.73 12.16 4.33
CA ARG A 49 -2.07 12.41 4.85
C ARG A 49 -2.83 13.48 4.06
N HIS A 50 -2.16 14.51 3.54
CA HIS A 50 -2.78 15.46 2.62
C HIS A 50 -3.26 14.78 1.33
N ALA A 51 -2.43 13.95 0.72
CA ALA A 51 -2.80 13.20 -0.47
C ALA A 51 -3.96 12.22 -0.21
N LEU A 52 -3.90 11.48 0.90
CA LEU A 52 -4.94 10.53 1.27
C LEU A 52 -6.28 11.21 1.51
N ARG A 53 -6.33 12.33 2.25
CA ARG A 53 -7.59 13.10 2.45
C ARG A 53 -8.17 13.61 1.13
N ALA A 54 -7.35 13.88 0.13
CA ALA A 54 -7.82 14.32 -1.19
C ALA A 54 -8.30 13.17 -2.09
N LEU A 55 -7.80 11.94 -1.86
CA LEU A 55 -8.07 10.78 -2.70
C LEU A 55 -9.08 9.79 -2.11
N LEU A 56 -9.18 9.73 -0.78
CA LEU A 56 -10.13 8.84 -0.11
C LEU A 56 -11.56 9.35 -0.26
N PRO A 57 -12.53 8.48 -0.53
CA PRO A 57 -13.94 8.78 -0.28
C PRO A 57 -14.14 9.18 1.19
N PRO A 58 -14.91 10.24 1.47
CA PRO A 58 -15.08 10.73 2.83
C PRO A 58 -15.84 9.77 3.76
N GLN A 59 -16.58 8.82 3.17
CA GLN A 59 -17.38 7.82 3.88
C GLN A 59 -17.57 6.55 3.05
N GLY A 60 -17.87 5.45 3.72
CA GLY A 60 -18.15 4.16 3.09
C GLY A 60 -18.58 3.11 4.11
N ALA A 61 -19.05 1.96 3.65
CA ALA A 61 -19.35 0.85 4.53
C ALA A 61 -18.05 0.18 5.02
N ARG A 62 -17.15 -0.20 4.09
CA ARG A 62 -15.95 -0.96 4.40
C ARG A 62 -14.70 -0.37 3.74
N VAL A 63 -13.64 -0.15 4.53
CA VAL A 63 -12.30 0.14 4.04
C VAL A 63 -11.33 -0.92 4.52
N VAL A 64 -10.39 -1.32 3.66
CA VAL A 64 -9.24 -2.14 4.05
C VAL A 64 -7.94 -1.39 3.80
N GLU A 65 -7.03 -1.41 4.78
CA GLU A 65 -5.63 -1.00 4.61
C GLU A 65 -4.76 -2.26 4.49
N ILE A 66 -4.05 -2.38 3.37
CA ILE A 66 -3.11 -3.48 3.09
C ILE A 66 -1.70 -3.06 3.47
N GLY A 67 -1.06 -3.87 4.33
CA GLY A 67 0.21 -3.52 4.96
C GLY A 67 0.04 -2.40 5.97
N ALA A 68 -0.97 -2.55 6.83
CA ALA A 68 -1.37 -1.51 7.79
C ALA A 68 -0.32 -1.22 8.87
N GLY A 69 0.64 -2.14 9.06
CA GLY A 69 1.64 -2.05 10.11
C GLY A 69 1.00 -1.88 11.48
N PHE A 70 1.43 -0.86 12.21
CA PHE A 70 0.87 -0.51 13.52
C PHE A 70 -0.38 0.41 13.45
N GLY A 71 -1.06 0.47 12.32
CA GLY A 71 -2.29 1.25 12.11
C GLY A 71 -2.06 2.77 12.04
N ARG A 72 -0.97 3.22 11.46
CA ARG A 72 -0.59 4.64 11.38
C ARG A 72 -1.66 5.56 10.78
N LEU A 73 -2.37 5.08 9.78
CA LEU A 73 -3.34 5.87 9.00
C LEU A 73 -4.79 5.70 9.48
N ALA A 74 -5.03 4.92 10.53
CA ALA A 74 -6.36 4.53 11.01
C ALA A 74 -7.32 5.69 11.28
N ASP A 75 -6.80 6.84 11.74
CA ASP A 75 -7.59 8.05 12.00
C ASP A 75 -8.19 8.67 10.72
N LEU A 76 -7.66 8.34 9.54
CA LEU A 76 -8.21 8.80 8.26
C LEU A 76 -9.48 8.07 7.85
N TYR A 77 -9.81 6.97 8.52
CA TYR A 77 -10.96 6.12 8.18
C TYR A 77 -12.19 6.38 9.06
N ALA A 78 -12.29 7.56 9.66
CA ALA A 78 -13.38 7.92 10.58
C ALA A 78 -14.79 7.82 9.94
N GLY A 79 -14.92 8.03 8.64
CA GLY A 79 -16.18 7.96 7.91
C GLY A 79 -16.62 6.57 7.48
N TYR A 80 -15.89 5.50 7.84
CA TYR A 80 -16.23 4.13 7.47
C TYR A 80 -16.86 3.37 8.62
N SER A 81 -17.87 2.54 8.30
CA SER A 81 -18.57 1.72 9.30
C SER A 81 -17.74 0.54 9.77
N GLN A 82 -16.86 0.00 8.92
CA GLN A 82 -15.93 -1.09 9.23
C GLN A 82 -14.56 -0.79 8.61
N VAL A 83 -13.50 -0.97 9.41
CA VAL A 83 -12.10 -0.73 9.02
C VAL A 83 -11.32 -2.02 9.20
N ILE A 84 -10.80 -2.57 8.12
CA ILE A 84 -10.03 -3.82 8.13
C ILE A 84 -8.55 -3.46 7.98
N LEU A 85 -7.73 -3.88 8.94
CA LEU A 85 -6.28 -3.72 8.90
C LEU A 85 -5.64 -5.06 8.58
N VAL A 86 -5.05 -5.18 7.38
CA VAL A 86 -4.35 -6.39 6.93
C VAL A 86 -2.85 -6.18 7.05
N GLU A 87 -2.17 -7.07 7.80
CA GLU A 87 -0.74 -7.00 8.03
C GLU A 87 -0.16 -8.42 8.19
N PRO A 88 0.90 -8.80 7.45
CA PRO A 88 1.53 -10.12 7.60
C PRO A 88 2.35 -10.25 8.88
N ALA A 89 2.99 -9.17 9.37
CA ALA A 89 3.79 -9.17 10.60
C ALA A 89 2.90 -9.10 11.85
N LEU A 90 2.87 -10.19 12.61
CA LEU A 90 2.01 -10.29 13.81
C LEU A 90 2.38 -9.27 14.88
N SER A 91 3.66 -8.98 15.06
CA SER A 91 4.14 -7.99 16.03
C SER A 91 3.63 -6.57 15.71
N MET A 92 3.54 -6.23 14.42
CA MET A 92 3.00 -4.95 13.96
C MET A 92 1.48 -4.90 14.15
N LEU A 93 0.79 -5.98 13.78
CA LEU A 93 -0.67 -6.08 13.91
C LEU A 93 -1.11 -5.99 15.38
N ARG A 94 -0.35 -6.58 16.31
CA ARG A 94 -0.60 -6.44 17.74
C ARG A 94 -0.47 -5.00 18.24
N GLN A 95 0.53 -4.25 17.77
CA GLN A 95 0.65 -2.83 18.09
C GLN A 95 -0.55 -2.01 17.57
N ALA A 96 -1.08 -2.36 16.39
CA ALA A 96 -2.31 -1.75 15.89
C ALA A 96 -3.50 -2.09 16.78
N GLN A 97 -3.65 -3.36 17.18
CA GLN A 97 -4.71 -3.83 18.06
C GLN A 97 -4.68 -3.14 19.43
N GLU A 98 -3.52 -3.06 20.09
CA GLU A 98 -3.35 -2.36 21.37
C GLU A 98 -3.85 -0.90 21.33
N ARG A 99 -3.72 -0.25 20.18
CA ARG A 99 -4.13 1.15 19.99
C ARG A 99 -5.59 1.34 19.62
N LEU A 100 -6.18 0.39 18.92
CA LEU A 100 -7.43 0.58 18.17
C LEU A 100 -8.55 -0.38 18.58
N ALA A 101 -8.26 -1.43 19.36
CA ALA A 101 -9.26 -2.45 19.71
C ALA A 101 -10.47 -1.94 20.53
N GLN A 102 -10.37 -0.76 21.13
CA GLN A 102 -11.50 -0.14 21.84
C GLN A 102 -12.59 0.39 20.87
N ASP A 103 -12.27 0.57 19.61
CA ASP A 103 -13.22 0.95 18.58
C ASP A 103 -13.70 -0.31 17.85
N PRO A 104 -14.97 -0.74 18.00
CA PRO A 104 -15.49 -1.98 17.45
C PRO A 104 -15.55 -2.02 15.91
N ARG A 105 -15.27 -0.90 15.25
CA ARG A 105 -15.21 -0.84 13.78
C ARG A 105 -13.97 -1.53 13.22
N PHE A 106 -12.90 -1.68 14.03
CA PHE A 106 -11.64 -2.26 13.57
C PHE A 106 -11.65 -3.77 13.58
N VAL A 107 -11.21 -4.36 12.47
CA VAL A 107 -10.97 -5.79 12.30
C VAL A 107 -9.50 -5.99 11.92
N PHE A 108 -8.80 -6.83 12.66
CA PHE A 108 -7.37 -7.08 12.46
C PHE A 108 -7.17 -8.43 11.77
N VAL A 109 -6.50 -8.43 10.62
CA VAL A 109 -6.36 -9.64 9.80
C VAL A 109 -4.88 -9.88 9.49
N ARG A 110 -4.36 -11.01 9.98
CA ARG A 110 -3.03 -11.46 9.58
C ARG A 110 -3.11 -12.19 8.26
N ALA A 111 -2.70 -11.55 7.18
CA ALA A 111 -2.74 -12.15 5.85
C ALA A 111 -1.68 -11.58 4.91
N ASN A 112 -1.46 -12.31 3.81
CA ASN A 112 -0.61 -11.93 2.70
C ASN A 112 -1.46 -11.29 1.59
N VAL A 113 -0.96 -10.25 0.96
CA VAL A 113 -1.63 -9.54 -0.14
C VAL A 113 -1.87 -10.41 -1.38
N TYR A 114 -1.13 -11.47 -1.54
CA TYR A 114 -1.26 -12.36 -2.70
C TYR A 114 -2.41 -13.37 -2.58
N ASP A 115 -2.95 -13.56 -1.36
CA ASP A 115 -4.12 -14.39 -1.09
C ASP A 115 -4.85 -13.86 0.16
N LEU A 116 -5.82 -12.99 -0.07
CA LEU A 116 -6.57 -12.33 0.99
C LEU A 116 -7.80 -13.16 1.38
N PRO A 117 -8.03 -13.36 2.71
CA PRO A 117 -9.19 -14.09 3.21
C PRO A 117 -10.49 -13.25 3.13
N LEU A 118 -10.58 -12.37 2.14
CA LEU A 118 -11.70 -11.46 1.96
C LEU A 118 -12.53 -11.90 0.75
N GLN A 119 -13.85 -11.81 0.85
CA GLN A 119 -14.77 -12.16 -0.23
C GLN A 119 -14.62 -11.20 -1.41
N ASP A 120 -15.04 -11.66 -2.58
CA ASP A 120 -15.06 -10.88 -3.81
C ASP A 120 -16.01 -9.70 -3.69
N GLN A 121 -15.59 -8.54 -4.18
CA GLN A 121 -16.43 -7.34 -4.34
C GLN A 121 -17.13 -6.87 -3.05
N THR A 122 -16.47 -7.03 -1.90
CA THR A 122 -17.04 -6.64 -0.58
C THR A 122 -16.60 -5.29 -0.08
N LEU A 123 -15.57 -4.68 -0.71
CA LEU A 123 -14.94 -3.46 -0.18
C LEU A 123 -15.27 -2.22 -1.01
N ASP A 124 -15.66 -1.16 -0.32
CA ASP A 124 -15.85 0.17 -0.92
C ASP A 124 -14.51 0.82 -1.27
N THR A 125 -13.55 0.65 -0.35
CA THR A 125 -12.25 1.30 -0.47
C THR A 125 -11.14 0.36 -0.04
N VAL A 126 -10.08 0.31 -0.84
CA VAL A 126 -8.82 -0.35 -0.53
C VAL A 126 -7.74 0.73 -0.46
N VAL A 127 -6.85 0.64 0.51
CA VAL A 127 -5.69 1.53 0.69
C VAL A 127 -4.43 0.71 0.76
N MET A 128 -3.41 1.10 0.01
CA MET A 128 -2.08 0.49 0.08
C MET A 128 -1.02 1.59 0.02
N VAL A 129 -0.35 1.85 1.13
CA VAL A 129 0.67 2.90 1.26
C VAL A 129 1.96 2.31 1.77
N ARG A 130 3.07 2.55 1.06
CA ARG A 130 4.41 2.03 1.37
C ARG A 130 4.52 0.49 1.38
N VAL A 131 3.75 -0.16 0.52
CA VAL A 131 3.74 -1.64 0.39
C VAL A 131 4.18 -2.08 -0.99
N LEU A 132 3.72 -1.42 -2.07
CA LEU A 132 3.97 -1.87 -3.44
C LEU A 132 5.46 -2.10 -3.72
N HIS A 133 6.33 -1.26 -3.16
CA HIS A 133 7.77 -1.35 -3.35
C HIS A 133 8.43 -2.58 -2.67
N HIS A 134 7.67 -3.37 -1.93
CA HIS A 134 8.10 -4.66 -1.35
C HIS A 134 7.53 -5.87 -2.10
N LEU A 135 6.74 -5.65 -3.15
CA LEU A 135 6.06 -6.73 -3.86
C LEU A 135 6.83 -7.15 -5.11
N VAL A 136 7.26 -8.40 -5.14
CA VAL A 136 7.97 -9.00 -6.29
C VAL A 136 7.01 -9.28 -7.45
N ASN A 137 5.78 -9.70 -7.16
CA ASN A 137 4.74 -10.00 -8.16
C ASN A 137 3.58 -9.01 -8.09
N VAL A 138 3.84 -7.78 -8.53
CA VAL A 138 2.82 -6.71 -8.55
C VAL A 138 1.56 -7.10 -9.34
N PRO A 139 1.63 -7.75 -10.54
CA PRO A 139 0.44 -8.17 -11.27
C PRO A 139 -0.48 -9.09 -10.46
N GLN A 140 0.07 -10.09 -9.75
CA GLN A 140 -0.71 -10.99 -8.91
C GLN A 140 -1.39 -10.25 -7.76
N ALA A 141 -0.65 -9.39 -7.05
CA ALA A 141 -1.21 -8.58 -5.96
C ALA A 141 -2.34 -7.67 -6.45
N LEU A 142 -2.15 -6.99 -7.59
CA LEU A 142 -3.20 -6.13 -8.15
C LEU A 142 -4.43 -6.92 -8.61
N THR A 143 -4.27 -8.15 -9.10
CA THR A 143 -5.40 -9.03 -9.43
C THR A 143 -6.19 -9.38 -8.18
N GLU A 144 -5.51 -9.71 -7.09
CA GLU A 144 -6.15 -10.02 -5.81
C GLU A 144 -6.85 -8.80 -5.22
N LEU A 145 -6.23 -7.63 -5.26
CA LEU A 145 -6.84 -6.38 -4.82
C LEU A 145 -8.06 -6.00 -5.68
N ARG A 146 -7.98 -6.23 -7.00
CA ARG A 146 -9.13 -6.00 -7.90
C ARG A 146 -10.32 -6.90 -7.58
N ARG A 147 -10.05 -8.14 -7.18
CA ARG A 147 -11.08 -9.10 -6.82
C ARG A 147 -11.94 -8.62 -5.64
N ILE A 148 -11.33 -8.04 -4.61
CA ILE A 148 -12.02 -7.65 -3.37
C ILE A 148 -12.74 -6.29 -3.48
N VAL A 149 -12.35 -5.42 -4.43
CA VAL A 149 -13.00 -4.12 -4.64
C VAL A 149 -14.30 -4.31 -5.42
N ARG A 150 -15.40 -3.78 -4.89
CA ARG A 150 -16.72 -3.82 -5.54
C ARG A 150 -16.78 -2.91 -6.78
N PRO A 151 -17.75 -3.13 -7.68
CA PRO A 151 -18.06 -2.16 -8.74
C PRO A 151 -18.33 -0.76 -8.16
N GLY A 152 -17.72 0.26 -8.76
CA GLY A 152 -17.76 1.64 -8.25
C GLY A 152 -16.82 1.91 -7.07
N GLY A 153 -16.18 0.89 -6.50
CA GLY A 153 -15.24 1.01 -5.39
C GLY A 153 -13.91 1.65 -5.80
N VAL A 154 -13.17 2.11 -4.81
CA VAL A 154 -11.94 2.90 -4.96
C VAL A 154 -10.74 2.15 -4.39
N PHE A 155 -9.62 2.21 -5.10
CA PHE A 155 -8.32 1.77 -4.60
C PHE A 155 -7.34 2.95 -4.58
N VAL A 156 -6.86 3.31 -3.39
CA VAL A 156 -5.82 4.34 -3.23
C VAL A 156 -4.48 3.65 -3.02
N LEU A 157 -3.60 3.80 -3.99
CA LEU A 157 -2.28 3.17 -4.04
C LEU A 157 -1.18 4.22 -3.98
N GLU A 158 -0.16 3.99 -3.14
CA GLU A 158 1.12 4.71 -3.18
C GLU A 158 2.22 3.81 -3.72
N PHE A 159 3.12 4.40 -4.51
CA PHE A 159 4.34 3.74 -4.96
C PHE A 159 5.54 4.68 -5.03
N ALA A 160 6.73 4.11 -4.82
CA ALA A 160 8.01 4.78 -4.97
C ALA A 160 8.28 5.07 -6.45
N ASN A 161 8.51 6.35 -6.76
CA ASN A 161 8.66 6.83 -8.13
C ASN A 161 10.13 6.80 -8.58
N LYS A 162 10.45 5.90 -9.48
CA LYS A 162 11.74 5.80 -10.16
C LYS A 162 12.10 7.08 -10.94
N ARG A 163 11.09 7.76 -11.53
CA ARG A 163 11.24 8.96 -12.37
C ARG A 163 11.20 10.27 -11.56
N ASN A 164 11.69 10.28 -10.33
CA ASN A 164 11.76 11.49 -9.52
C ASN A 164 12.90 12.43 -9.96
N ILE A 165 12.80 13.71 -9.60
CA ILE A 165 13.75 14.75 -10.00
C ILE A 165 15.20 14.41 -9.61
N LYS A 166 15.43 13.79 -8.44
CA LYS A 166 16.77 13.40 -7.98
C LYS A 166 17.37 12.34 -8.90
N SER A 167 16.60 11.32 -9.26
CA SER A 167 17.04 10.25 -10.17
C SER A 167 17.31 10.79 -11.58
N ILE A 168 16.46 11.71 -12.08
CA ILE A 168 16.67 12.37 -13.38
C ILE A 168 17.97 13.15 -13.38
N LEU A 169 18.22 13.96 -12.35
CA LEU A 169 19.47 14.75 -12.25
C LEU A 169 20.71 13.86 -12.10
N ARG A 170 20.64 12.80 -11.29
CA ARG A 170 21.75 11.85 -11.15
C ARG A 170 22.08 11.16 -12.47
N PHE A 171 21.07 10.75 -13.21
CA PHE A 171 21.25 10.12 -14.52
C PHE A 171 21.84 11.10 -15.53
N ALA A 172 21.31 12.33 -15.65
CA ALA A 172 21.85 13.36 -16.52
C ALA A 172 23.29 13.73 -16.23
N LEU A 173 23.67 13.72 -14.94
CA LEU A 173 25.05 13.97 -14.46
C LEU A 173 25.94 12.70 -14.48
N ARG A 174 25.47 11.59 -15.05
CA ARG A 174 26.18 10.28 -15.11
C ARG A 174 26.60 9.77 -13.72
N ARG A 175 25.76 10.05 -12.68
CA ARG A 175 25.98 9.63 -11.29
C ARG A 175 25.09 8.44 -10.89
N GLN A 176 24.46 7.80 -11.84
CA GLN A 176 23.76 6.51 -11.71
C GLN A 176 23.72 5.80 -13.07
N ALA A 177 23.80 4.47 -13.05
CA ALA A 177 23.88 3.65 -14.26
C ALA A 177 22.48 3.37 -14.86
N TRP A 178 21.46 3.22 -14.01
CA TRP A 178 20.11 2.90 -14.47
C TRP A 178 19.32 4.12 -14.93
N SER A 179 18.50 3.95 -15.97
CA SER A 179 17.69 5.03 -16.52
C SER A 179 16.38 5.22 -15.74
N PRO A 180 16.06 6.45 -15.27
CA PRO A 180 14.78 6.74 -14.66
C PRO A 180 13.61 6.69 -15.65
N TYR A 181 13.89 6.64 -16.96
CA TYR A 181 12.90 6.61 -18.05
C TYR A 181 12.58 5.19 -18.52
N ALA A 182 13.40 4.19 -18.18
CA ALA A 182 13.10 2.79 -18.51
C ALA A 182 11.81 2.34 -17.77
N PRO A 183 10.86 1.68 -18.44
CA PRO A 183 9.57 1.33 -17.85
C PRO A 183 9.66 0.24 -16.79
N GLU A 184 10.67 -0.64 -16.86
CA GLU A 184 10.82 -1.78 -15.96
C GLU A 184 11.04 -1.32 -14.51
N PRO A 185 10.48 -2.03 -13.52
CA PRO A 185 10.82 -1.84 -12.12
C PRO A 185 12.32 -1.93 -11.86
N TYR A 186 12.84 -1.14 -10.95
CA TYR A 186 14.24 -1.20 -10.53
C TYR A 186 14.36 -1.61 -9.08
N GLU A 187 14.99 -2.76 -8.82
CA GLU A 187 15.29 -3.24 -7.48
C GLU A 187 16.60 -2.60 -7.00
N PHE A 188 16.52 -1.70 -6.03
CA PHE A 188 17.69 -1.00 -5.48
C PHE A 188 18.26 -1.64 -4.22
N ALA A 189 17.48 -2.51 -3.58
CA ALA A 189 17.88 -3.38 -2.47
C ALA A 189 16.97 -4.63 -2.48
N PRO A 190 17.35 -5.76 -1.86
CA PRO A 190 16.52 -6.96 -1.82
C PRO A 190 15.08 -6.66 -1.40
N LEU A 191 14.11 -7.03 -2.25
CA LEU A 191 12.68 -6.76 -2.06
C LEU A 191 12.34 -5.27 -1.88
N ASN A 192 13.11 -4.37 -2.53
CA ASN A 192 12.82 -2.94 -2.55
C ASN A 192 12.90 -2.39 -3.97
N PHE A 193 11.76 -1.99 -4.51
CA PHE A 193 11.60 -1.59 -5.89
C PHE A 193 11.17 -0.13 -6.05
N ASP A 194 11.74 0.55 -7.02
CA ASP A 194 11.21 1.80 -7.56
C ASP A 194 10.50 1.54 -8.89
N PHE A 195 9.36 2.18 -9.11
CA PHE A 195 8.52 1.96 -10.28
C PHE A 195 8.44 3.19 -11.18
N HIS A 196 8.41 2.95 -12.49
CA HIS A 196 8.04 3.98 -13.45
C HIS A 196 6.52 4.20 -13.42
N PRO A 197 6.00 5.46 -13.30
CA PRO A 197 4.55 5.71 -13.20
C PRO A 197 3.74 5.06 -14.31
N ALA A 198 4.18 5.18 -15.57
CA ALA A 198 3.48 4.57 -16.70
C ALA A 198 3.34 3.05 -16.58
N TRP A 199 4.34 2.37 -16.00
CA TRP A 199 4.27 0.92 -15.79
C TRP A 199 3.20 0.57 -14.76
N VAL A 200 3.16 1.25 -13.60
CA VAL A 200 2.14 0.99 -12.57
C VAL A 200 0.74 1.26 -13.10
N LEU A 201 0.56 2.37 -13.82
CA LEU A 201 -0.73 2.71 -14.42
C LEU A 201 -1.19 1.67 -15.46
N ALA A 202 -0.23 1.12 -16.24
CA ALA A 202 -0.53 0.04 -17.20
C ALA A 202 -0.98 -1.24 -16.46
N GLN A 203 -0.31 -1.62 -15.35
CA GLN A 203 -0.72 -2.78 -14.55
C GLN A 203 -2.11 -2.59 -13.92
N LEU A 204 -2.43 -1.42 -13.38
CA LEU A 204 -3.76 -1.11 -12.85
C LEU A 204 -4.85 -1.24 -13.92
N ARG A 205 -4.62 -0.67 -15.10
CA ARG A 205 -5.57 -0.76 -16.24
C ARG A 205 -5.74 -2.21 -16.71
N ARG A 206 -4.66 -2.99 -16.74
CA ARG A 206 -4.68 -4.40 -17.16
C ARG A 206 -5.61 -5.26 -16.30
N VAL A 207 -5.70 -4.98 -15.00
CA VAL A 207 -6.60 -5.70 -14.09
C VAL A 207 -7.99 -5.06 -13.99
N GLY A 208 -8.29 -4.02 -14.79
CA GLY A 208 -9.62 -3.44 -14.91
C GLY A 208 -9.90 -2.23 -14.02
N PHE A 209 -8.87 -1.54 -13.51
CA PHE A 209 -9.05 -0.23 -12.86
C PHE A 209 -8.98 0.91 -13.88
N ALA A 210 -9.89 1.89 -13.77
CA ALA A 210 -9.67 3.23 -14.29
C ALA A 210 -8.85 4.05 -13.29
N VAL A 211 -8.01 4.97 -13.77
CA VAL A 211 -7.19 5.84 -12.90
C VAL A 211 -7.52 7.31 -13.18
N PRO A 212 -8.53 7.86 -12.52
CA PRO A 212 -8.97 9.24 -12.76
C PRO A 212 -8.05 10.29 -12.13
N ARG A 213 -7.28 9.94 -11.07
CA ARG A 213 -6.47 10.92 -10.34
C ARG A 213 -5.12 10.36 -9.95
N GLU A 214 -4.11 11.22 -10.11
CA GLU A 214 -2.73 10.98 -9.68
C GLU A 214 -2.23 12.18 -8.89
N VAL A 215 -1.46 11.95 -7.83
CA VAL A 215 -0.92 12.99 -6.95
C VAL A 215 0.55 12.69 -6.67
N ALA A 216 1.43 13.62 -7.04
CA ALA A 216 2.85 13.55 -6.72
C ALA A 216 3.12 14.12 -5.32
N VAL A 217 3.84 13.39 -4.47
CA VAL A 217 3.91 13.64 -3.02
C VAL A 217 5.35 13.65 -2.52
N SER A 218 5.61 14.45 -1.49
CA SER A 218 6.90 14.54 -0.81
C SER A 218 8.02 15.23 -1.63
N HIS A 219 7.72 16.35 -2.28
CA HIS A 219 8.68 17.13 -3.07
C HIS A 219 9.87 17.64 -2.24
N PHE A 220 9.69 17.88 -0.94
CA PHE A 220 10.69 18.47 -0.04
C PHE A 220 11.44 17.46 0.83
N ARG A 221 11.71 16.24 0.32
CA ARG A 221 12.44 15.19 1.08
C ARG A 221 13.89 15.51 1.39
N ALA A 222 14.53 16.41 0.65
CA ALA A 222 15.93 16.74 0.86
C ALA A 222 16.18 17.33 2.26
N GLY A 223 17.23 16.86 2.94
CA GLY A 223 17.57 17.27 4.31
C GLY A 223 17.77 18.77 4.47
N PHE A 224 18.19 19.48 3.41
CA PHE A 224 18.29 20.93 3.39
C PHE A 224 16.96 21.61 3.76
N PHE A 225 15.83 21.20 3.14
CA PHE A 225 14.51 21.75 3.44
C PHE A 225 14.08 21.44 4.87
N LYS A 226 14.24 20.19 5.29
CA LYS A 226 13.85 19.73 6.64
C LYS A 226 14.62 20.41 7.77
N ARG A 227 15.84 20.88 7.52
CA ARG A 227 16.63 21.65 8.51
C ARG A 227 16.19 23.12 8.58
N ARG A 228 15.61 23.66 7.52
CA ARG A 228 15.27 25.09 7.41
C ARG A 228 13.83 25.42 7.77
N TRP A 229 12.91 24.46 7.57
CA TRP A 229 11.47 24.67 7.79
C TRP A 229 10.86 23.52 8.59
N SER A 230 9.78 23.85 9.34
CA SER A 230 9.03 22.82 10.08
C SER A 230 8.32 21.86 9.13
N ALA A 231 8.09 20.63 9.59
CA ALA A 231 7.37 19.59 8.84
C ALA A 231 5.98 20.08 8.38
N ALA A 232 5.26 20.82 9.23
CA ALA A 232 3.93 21.35 8.91
C ALA A 232 3.98 22.37 7.76
N ARG A 233 4.95 23.29 7.77
CA ARG A 233 5.12 24.26 6.66
C ARG A 233 5.49 23.58 5.36
N LEU A 234 6.41 22.62 5.39
CA LEU A 234 6.78 21.86 4.20
C LEU A 234 5.59 21.05 3.68
N ALA A 235 4.79 20.42 4.53
CA ALA A 235 3.61 19.67 4.13
C ALA A 235 2.51 20.57 3.53
N ALA A 236 2.33 21.78 4.04
CA ALA A 236 1.41 22.76 3.46
C ALA A 236 1.83 23.19 2.05
N LEU A 237 3.13 23.47 1.85
CA LEU A 237 3.69 23.77 0.52
C LEU A 237 3.60 22.55 -0.41
N ASP A 238 3.88 21.36 0.09
CA ASP A 238 3.74 20.14 -0.67
C ASP A 238 2.30 19.92 -1.12
N GLY A 239 1.31 20.22 -0.25
CA GLY A 239 -0.11 20.17 -0.57
C GLY A 239 -0.51 21.07 -1.75
N VAL A 240 0.11 22.24 -1.89
CA VAL A 240 -0.06 23.11 -3.07
C VAL A 240 0.53 22.43 -4.31
N LEU A 241 1.75 21.89 -4.22
CA LEU A 241 2.38 21.18 -5.35
C LEU A 241 1.60 19.91 -5.73
N GLN A 242 1.07 19.18 -4.76
CA GLN A 242 0.20 18.04 -5.00
C GLN A 242 -1.00 18.40 -5.90
N ARG A 243 -1.55 19.58 -5.72
CA ARG A 243 -2.69 20.06 -6.51
C ARG A 243 -2.33 20.49 -7.94
N TYR A 244 -1.19 21.16 -8.11
CA TYR A 244 -0.85 21.83 -9.36
C TYR A 244 0.29 21.17 -10.16
N ALA A 245 1.23 20.50 -9.49
CA ALA A 245 2.42 19.92 -10.11
C ALA A 245 2.37 18.40 -10.30
N SER A 246 1.29 17.73 -9.90
CA SER A 246 1.19 16.26 -9.95
C SER A 246 1.37 15.68 -11.36
N ARG A 247 0.95 16.38 -12.40
CA ARG A 247 1.12 15.95 -13.80
C ARG A 247 2.58 15.78 -14.22
N LEU A 248 3.51 16.47 -13.57
CA LEU A 248 4.94 16.37 -13.86
C LEU A 248 5.55 15.07 -13.31
N GLN A 249 4.94 14.48 -12.28
CA GLN A 249 5.36 13.23 -11.63
C GLN A 249 6.85 13.25 -11.20
N LEU A 250 7.34 14.38 -10.72
CA LEU A 250 8.76 14.56 -10.34
C LEU A 250 9.05 14.30 -8.86
N ALA A 251 8.01 14.08 -8.05
CA ALA A 251 8.17 13.77 -6.62
C ALA A 251 8.58 12.31 -6.39
N PRO A 252 9.20 11.99 -5.25
CA PRO A 252 9.65 10.64 -4.92
C PRO A 252 8.53 9.61 -4.74
N SER A 253 7.32 10.02 -4.35
CA SER A 253 6.14 9.17 -4.22
C SER A 253 5.02 9.64 -5.14
N ILE A 254 4.30 8.69 -5.72
CA ILE A 254 3.07 8.94 -6.47
C ILE A 254 1.94 8.22 -5.76
N PHE A 255 0.85 8.93 -5.51
CA PHE A 255 -0.43 8.38 -5.09
C PHE A 255 -1.38 8.36 -6.27
N VAL A 256 -2.12 7.27 -6.41
CA VAL A 256 -3.17 7.16 -7.43
C VAL A 256 -4.49 6.78 -6.79
N GLN A 257 -5.57 7.38 -7.28
CA GLN A 257 -6.92 6.90 -7.03
C GLN A 257 -7.31 6.07 -8.25
N ALA A 258 -7.38 4.76 -8.07
CA ALA A 258 -7.90 3.83 -9.05
C ALA A 258 -9.35 3.49 -8.71
N GLN A 259 -10.20 3.29 -9.69
CA GLN A 259 -11.62 3.02 -9.51
C GLN A 259 -12.04 1.83 -10.37
N VAL A 260 -12.84 0.95 -9.78
CA VAL A 260 -13.53 -0.08 -10.56
C VAL A 260 -14.72 0.58 -11.25
N PRO A 261 -14.84 0.48 -12.58
CA PRO A 261 -16.01 1.00 -13.28
C PRO A 261 -17.31 0.49 -12.65
N PRO A 262 -18.33 1.34 -12.46
CA PRO A 262 -19.60 0.88 -11.97
C PRO A 262 -20.25 -0.05 -13.01
N THR A 263 -20.70 -1.21 -12.56
CA THR A 263 -21.55 -2.12 -13.35
C THR A 263 -22.92 -2.16 -12.71
N ALA A 264 -23.92 -2.71 -13.40
CA ALA A 264 -25.24 -2.92 -12.81
C ALA A 264 -25.11 -3.67 -11.48
N ALA A 265 -25.70 -3.13 -10.43
CA ALA A 265 -25.48 -3.54 -9.05
C ALA A 265 -25.80 -5.02 -8.82
N SER A 266 -24.78 -5.81 -8.49
CA SER A 266 -24.97 -6.99 -7.66
C SER A 266 -25.09 -6.52 -6.21
N ALA A 267 -25.98 -7.10 -5.43
CA ALA A 267 -26.07 -6.81 -4.00
C ALA A 267 -24.68 -7.03 -3.35
N PRO A 268 -24.21 -6.12 -2.50
CA PRO A 268 -22.92 -6.31 -1.82
C PRO A 268 -22.98 -7.60 -0.99
N ALA A 269 -21.91 -8.39 -1.02
CA ALA A 269 -21.80 -9.57 -0.17
C ALA A 269 -21.89 -9.13 1.30
N THR A 270 -22.76 -9.79 2.07
CA THR A 270 -23.00 -9.48 3.49
C THR A 270 -21.80 -9.88 4.35
N ASP A 271 -21.18 -11.01 4.02
CA ASP A 271 -20.05 -11.56 4.77
C ASP A 271 -18.74 -11.01 4.25
N LEU A 272 -17.78 -10.84 5.18
CA LEU A 272 -16.48 -10.25 4.86
C LEU A 272 -15.47 -11.29 4.39
N PHE A 273 -15.50 -12.49 4.98
CA PHE A 273 -14.43 -13.47 4.83
C PHE A 273 -14.76 -14.61 3.86
N ARG A 274 -13.73 -15.14 3.21
CA ARG A 274 -13.72 -16.44 2.52
C ARG A 274 -12.65 -17.34 3.14
N CYS A 275 -12.76 -18.64 2.98
CA CYS A 275 -11.75 -19.60 3.43
C CYS A 275 -10.44 -19.40 2.64
N PRO A 276 -9.28 -19.16 3.27
CA PRO A 276 -8.00 -19.06 2.58
C PRO A 276 -7.56 -20.37 1.92
N ALA A 277 -8.04 -21.54 2.38
CA ALA A 277 -7.61 -22.83 1.85
C ALA A 277 -8.38 -23.27 0.58
N CYS A 278 -9.72 -23.05 0.56
CA CYS A 278 -10.55 -23.53 -0.56
C CYS A 278 -11.40 -22.42 -1.20
N HIS A 279 -11.27 -21.19 -0.73
CA HIS A 279 -11.96 -19.98 -1.19
C HIS A 279 -13.50 -20.02 -1.07
N HIS A 280 -14.05 -21.02 -0.36
CA HIS A 280 -15.49 -21.10 -0.09
C HIS A 280 -15.91 -20.02 0.90
N THR A 281 -17.14 -19.51 0.75
CA THR A 281 -17.64 -18.36 1.54
C THR A 281 -18.47 -18.76 2.74
N ASP A 282 -18.94 -20.01 2.82
CA ASP A 282 -19.73 -20.50 3.96
C ASP A 282 -18.82 -20.84 5.14
N LEU A 283 -18.65 -19.86 6.03
CA LEU A 283 -17.85 -19.95 7.24
C LEU A 283 -18.73 -19.91 8.47
N ALA A 284 -18.60 -20.91 9.35
CA ALA A 284 -19.16 -20.85 10.68
C ALA A 284 -18.27 -19.98 11.56
N VAL A 285 -18.81 -18.85 12.03
CA VAL A 285 -18.08 -17.87 12.87
C VAL A 285 -18.44 -18.11 14.35
N THR A 286 -17.40 -18.26 15.16
CA THR A 286 -17.51 -18.32 16.63
C THR A 286 -16.55 -17.28 17.22
N PRO A 287 -16.67 -16.93 18.51
CA PRO A 287 -15.71 -16.03 19.16
C PRO A 287 -14.25 -16.52 19.15
N ALA A 288 -14.04 -17.83 18.99
CA ALA A 288 -12.70 -18.44 19.02
C ALA A 288 -12.13 -18.74 17.63
N ALA A 289 -12.96 -18.93 16.61
CA ALA A 289 -12.49 -19.36 15.29
C ALA A 289 -13.53 -19.16 14.18
N LEU A 290 -13.03 -19.14 12.95
CA LEU A 290 -13.84 -19.31 11.72
C LEU A 290 -13.58 -20.73 11.21
N THR A 291 -14.63 -21.50 10.99
CA THR A 291 -14.54 -22.87 10.46
C THR A 291 -15.19 -22.94 9.08
N CYS A 292 -14.44 -23.37 8.09
CA CYS A 292 -14.97 -23.57 6.75
C CYS A 292 -15.84 -24.82 6.69
N ARG A 293 -17.11 -24.67 6.30
CA ARG A 293 -18.03 -25.81 6.18
C ARG A 293 -17.75 -26.70 4.97
N ALA A 294 -17.03 -26.18 3.97
CA ALA A 294 -16.69 -26.95 2.78
C ALA A 294 -15.47 -27.85 2.95
N CYS A 295 -14.38 -27.35 3.55
CA CYS A 295 -13.13 -28.11 3.69
C CYS A 295 -12.77 -28.47 5.14
N GLY A 296 -13.54 -28.03 6.14
CA GLY A 296 -13.31 -28.30 7.56
C GLY A 296 -12.15 -27.53 8.19
N GLN A 297 -11.43 -26.72 7.43
CA GLN A 297 -10.31 -25.94 7.95
C GLN A 297 -10.77 -24.92 8.99
N VAL A 298 -9.98 -24.80 10.07
CA VAL A 298 -10.26 -23.88 11.18
C VAL A 298 -9.22 -22.77 11.21
N TRP A 299 -9.69 -21.55 11.28
CA TRP A 299 -8.88 -20.33 11.36
C TRP A 299 -9.09 -19.69 12.73
N PRO A 300 -8.05 -19.60 13.58
CA PRO A 300 -8.23 -19.10 14.94
C PRO A 300 -8.52 -17.60 14.95
N GLN A 301 -9.45 -17.19 15.80
CA GLN A 301 -9.67 -15.81 16.19
C GLN A 301 -9.07 -15.60 17.59
N ARG A 302 -8.28 -14.54 17.74
CA ARG A 302 -7.62 -14.20 19.01
C ARG A 302 -7.92 -12.74 19.32
N ASP A 303 -8.37 -12.51 20.54
CA ASP A 303 -8.62 -11.17 21.09
C ASP A 303 -9.52 -10.28 20.21
N GLY A 304 -10.50 -10.93 19.53
CA GLY A 304 -11.43 -10.26 18.61
C GLY A 304 -10.85 -10.06 17.23
#